data_63de0bda8d23695092bcb2acd8ecd7df
#
_entry.id   63de0bda8d23695092bcb2acd8ecd7df
#
_cell.length_a   1.000
_cell.length_b   1.000
_cell.length_c   1.000
_cell.angle_alpha   90.00
_cell.angle_beta   90.00
_cell.angle_gamma   90.00
#
_symmetry.space_group_name_H-M   'P 1'
#
loop_
_entity.id
_entity.type
_entity.pdbx_description
1 polymer ?
#
loop_
_entity_poly.entity_id
_entity_poly.type
_entity_poly.pdbx_seq_one_letter_code
_entity_poly.pdbx_strand_id
1 'polypeptide(L)'
;MHNLFDVIPNQFFYIFIGDNKRILSDCVYLAYQSFQNDLSFSCTREQLLTIFQDYFETHLTTIDSEESLNNSRDKALYVLKRLKDCGWIHEEVGKNYEVFITFEDYSIQIMDCLFHLEDVRESEEYSGLIYNIYTSFQNFDIHRGDLIFETAYENTKDLIHKLKNLNSNIKKYIQKLLDDGIKDDLQALLNSLLQEYQTKIIDRAYYNLTTYDNPSKYRQSILSRIQEVMDNQDYVSLIIHNIMERKGIEHDQAYDLLMNQKEYIMQSFEHIEDIMQEIDSKNNKFIESAIHRITFLLNNQNDIEGKINNIIKSISSGNDVNDLGNIYINQMINRDSLYVPRQISKPMKTQIXXXXXXXXXXMKRKKWNL
;
A
#
# COMPACT_ATOMS: atom_id res chain seq x y z
N MET A 1 -27.92 5.42 -7.99
CA MET A 1 -26.81 5.49 -7.01
C MET A 1 -27.16 4.54 -5.89
N HIS A 2 -26.37 3.47 -5.71
CA HIS A 2 -26.61 2.56 -4.59
C HIS A 2 -26.12 3.20 -3.29
N ASN A 3 -26.96 3.22 -2.29
CA ASN A 3 -26.60 3.73 -0.96
C ASN A 3 -25.91 2.60 -0.19
N LEU A 4 -24.81 2.90 0.47
CA LEU A 4 -24.08 1.95 1.32
C LEU A 4 -25.00 1.27 2.34
N PHE A 5 -25.93 2.02 2.93
CA PHE A 5 -26.87 1.52 3.94
C PHE A 5 -28.05 0.72 3.38
N ASP A 6 -28.11 0.52 2.05
CA ASP A 6 -29.00 -0.49 1.45
C ASP A 6 -28.38 -1.90 1.55
N VAL A 7 -27.06 -1.99 1.78
CA VAL A 7 -26.29 -3.24 1.87
C VAL A 7 -25.94 -3.57 3.33
N ILE A 8 -25.46 -2.58 4.10
CA ILE A 8 -25.04 -2.77 5.50
C ILE A 8 -26.04 -2.15 6.47
N PRO A 9 -26.24 -2.72 7.68
CA PRO A 9 -27.13 -2.11 8.69
C PRO A 9 -26.65 -0.71 9.14
N ASN A 10 -27.60 0.14 9.47
CA ASN A 10 -27.31 1.54 9.93
C ASN A 10 -26.39 1.57 11.15
N GLN A 11 -26.50 0.59 12.04
CA GLN A 11 -25.70 0.50 13.27
C GLN A 11 -24.35 -0.22 13.08
N PHE A 12 -23.99 -0.62 11.87
CA PHE A 12 -22.80 -1.44 11.59
C PHE A 12 -21.53 -0.84 12.19
N PHE A 13 -21.31 0.45 11.99
CA PHE A 13 -20.11 1.14 12.47
C PHE A 13 -20.14 1.52 13.96
N TYR A 14 -21.22 1.22 14.69
CA TYR A 14 -21.34 1.60 16.11
C TYR A 14 -20.34 0.89 17.01
N ILE A 15 -19.78 -0.24 16.60
CA ILE A 15 -18.71 -0.91 17.34
C ILE A 15 -17.40 -0.10 17.38
N PHE A 16 -17.20 0.82 16.42
CA PHE A 16 -16.02 1.69 16.37
C PHE A 16 -16.26 3.07 17.00
N ILE A 17 -17.38 3.25 17.70
CA ILE A 17 -17.76 4.53 18.31
C ILE A 17 -17.90 4.34 19.83
N GLY A 18 -17.62 5.38 20.59
CA GLY A 18 -17.75 5.40 22.06
C GLY A 18 -16.49 4.92 22.79
N ASP A 19 -16.62 4.73 24.07
CA ASP A 19 -15.49 4.49 24.96
C ASP A 19 -14.91 3.07 24.82
N ASN A 20 -15.76 2.11 24.44
CA ASN A 20 -15.37 0.71 24.25
C ASN A 20 -14.80 0.41 22.85
N LYS A 21 -14.63 1.41 21.98
CA LYS A 21 -14.25 1.21 20.57
C LYS A 21 -12.95 0.41 20.39
N ARG A 22 -11.95 0.61 21.24
CA ARG A 22 -10.68 -0.13 21.17
C ARG A 22 -10.88 -1.61 21.49
N ILE A 23 -11.55 -1.89 22.60
CA ILE A 23 -11.85 -3.27 23.05
C ILE A 23 -12.66 -4.00 21.99
N LEU A 24 -13.73 -3.36 21.46
CA LEU A 24 -14.57 -3.95 20.42
C LEU A 24 -13.80 -4.19 19.13
N SER A 25 -12.91 -3.26 18.75
CA SER A 25 -12.03 -3.41 17.57
C SER A 25 -11.08 -4.60 17.74
N ASP A 26 -10.46 -4.75 18.91
CA ASP A 26 -9.57 -5.88 19.22
C ASP A 26 -10.33 -7.21 19.14
N CYS A 27 -11.54 -7.26 19.69
CA CYS A 27 -12.38 -8.46 19.65
C CYS A 27 -12.80 -8.80 18.21
N VAL A 28 -13.15 -7.81 17.39
CA VAL A 28 -13.45 -8.01 15.96
C VAL A 28 -12.23 -8.61 15.24
N TYR A 29 -11.05 -8.07 15.52
CA TYR A 29 -9.81 -8.54 14.92
C TYR A 29 -9.51 -10.01 15.30
N LEU A 30 -9.64 -10.34 16.58
CA LEU A 30 -9.43 -11.72 17.07
C LEU A 30 -10.42 -12.71 16.42
N ALA A 31 -11.68 -12.31 16.33
CA ALA A 31 -12.72 -13.11 15.67
C ALA A 31 -12.36 -13.31 14.18
N TYR A 32 -11.95 -12.26 13.49
CA TYR A 32 -11.56 -12.31 12.09
C TYR A 32 -10.33 -13.21 11.87
N GLN A 33 -9.30 -13.09 12.71
CA GLN A 33 -8.13 -13.98 12.65
C GLN A 33 -8.51 -15.46 12.85
N SER A 34 -9.41 -15.73 13.77
CA SER A 34 -9.90 -17.10 14.00
C SER A 34 -10.58 -17.65 12.74
N PHE A 35 -11.36 -16.84 12.07
CA PHE A 35 -12.03 -17.21 10.81
C PHE A 35 -11.04 -17.45 9.67
N GLN A 36 -10.03 -16.58 9.54
CA GLN A 36 -9.02 -16.72 8.48
C GLN A 36 -8.19 -18.00 8.63
N ASN A 37 -7.87 -18.38 9.87
CA ASN A 37 -7.05 -19.56 10.17
C ASN A 37 -7.81 -20.87 10.06
N ASP A 38 -9.12 -20.84 10.04
CA ASP A 38 -9.97 -22.04 9.92
C ASP A 38 -10.49 -22.18 8.48
N LEU A 39 -10.39 -23.37 7.94
CA LEU A 39 -10.95 -23.71 6.62
C LEU A 39 -12.47 -23.87 6.65
N SER A 40 -13.08 -23.89 7.84
CA SER A 40 -14.54 -23.90 7.99
C SER A 40 -15.10 -22.47 7.81
N PHE A 41 -16.29 -22.39 7.25
CA PHE A 41 -16.95 -21.09 7.00
C PHE A 41 -17.71 -20.55 8.23
N SER A 42 -17.63 -21.24 9.37
CA SER A 42 -18.31 -20.87 10.59
C SER A 42 -17.57 -21.41 11.82
N CYS A 43 -17.68 -20.74 12.94
CA CYS A 43 -17.18 -21.22 14.23
C CYS A 43 -18.35 -21.46 15.19
N THR A 44 -18.16 -22.31 16.20
CA THR A 44 -19.18 -22.46 17.22
C THR A 44 -19.22 -21.24 18.14
N ARG A 45 -20.39 -20.96 18.66
CA ARG A 45 -20.62 -19.87 19.62
C ARG A 45 -19.66 -19.97 20.83
N GLU A 46 -19.42 -21.18 21.32
CA GLU A 46 -18.54 -21.42 22.46
C GLU A 46 -17.05 -21.16 22.12
N GLN A 47 -16.62 -21.51 20.91
CA GLN A 47 -15.26 -21.19 20.46
C GLN A 47 -15.02 -19.68 20.46
N LEU A 48 -15.93 -18.90 19.88
CA LEU A 48 -15.79 -17.43 19.81
C LEU A 48 -15.87 -16.82 21.21
N LEU A 49 -16.76 -17.32 22.08
CA LEU A 49 -16.82 -16.88 23.48
C LEU A 49 -15.50 -17.15 24.22
N THR A 50 -14.88 -18.31 23.99
CA THR A 50 -13.59 -18.65 24.61
C THR A 50 -12.50 -17.65 24.18
N ILE A 51 -12.42 -17.33 22.90
CA ILE A 51 -11.48 -16.35 22.35
C ILE A 51 -11.66 -14.99 23.07
N PHE A 52 -12.89 -14.53 23.20
CA PHE A 52 -13.15 -13.25 23.89
C PHE A 52 -12.88 -13.32 25.38
N GLN A 53 -13.17 -14.45 26.06
CA GLN A 53 -12.84 -14.66 27.47
C GLN A 53 -11.31 -14.56 27.70
N ASP A 54 -10.53 -15.27 26.89
CA ASP A 54 -9.06 -15.26 26.95
C ASP A 54 -8.51 -13.84 26.80
N TYR A 55 -9.09 -13.05 25.88
CA TYR A 55 -8.73 -11.63 25.70
C TYR A 55 -8.95 -10.86 27.01
N PHE A 56 -10.13 -10.99 27.65
CA PHE A 56 -10.46 -10.25 28.87
C PHE A 56 -9.67 -10.74 30.09
N GLU A 57 -9.23 -11.98 30.14
CA GLU A 57 -8.38 -12.52 31.20
C GLU A 57 -6.94 -12.02 31.06
N THR A 58 -6.48 -11.89 29.82
CA THR A 58 -5.11 -11.44 29.55
C THR A 58 -4.94 -9.92 29.74
N HIS A 59 -5.90 -9.13 29.29
CA HIS A 59 -5.76 -7.66 29.20
C HIS A 59 -6.36 -6.89 30.39
N LEU A 60 -7.05 -7.53 31.33
CA LEU A 60 -7.66 -6.89 32.52
C LEU A 60 -8.46 -5.60 32.17
N THR A 61 -9.10 -5.57 31.03
CA THR A 61 -9.84 -4.40 30.55
C THR A 61 -11.23 -4.32 31.17
N THR A 62 -11.71 -3.10 31.40
CA THR A 62 -13.07 -2.83 31.87
C THR A 62 -13.91 -2.31 30.69
N ILE A 63 -15.11 -2.86 30.57
CA ILE A 63 -16.08 -2.37 29.59
C ILE A 63 -16.98 -1.34 30.29
N ASP A 64 -17.10 -0.18 29.67
CA ASP A 64 -18.07 0.82 30.13
C ASP A 64 -19.46 0.43 29.61
N SER A 65 -20.32 -0.01 30.51
CA SER A 65 -21.67 -0.45 30.18
C SER A 65 -22.62 -0.15 31.34
N GLU A 66 -23.91 0.00 31.04
CA GLU A 66 -24.95 0.19 32.04
C GLU A 66 -25.17 -1.07 32.91
N GLU A 67 -24.74 -2.24 32.40
CA GLU A 67 -24.78 -3.51 33.12
C GLU A 67 -23.45 -3.76 33.85
N SER A 68 -23.49 -4.29 35.06
CA SER A 68 -22.27 -4.66 35.80
C SER A 68 -21.69 -5.96 35.23
N LEU A 69 -20.68 -5.84 34.36
CA LEU A 69 -19.98 -6.98 33.77
C LEU A 69 -18.84 -7.41 34.70
N ASN A 70 -19.10 -8.36 35.56
CA ASN A 70 -18.23 -8.73 36.69
C ASN A 70 -17.15 -9.75 36.32
N ASN A 71 -17.34 -10.53 35.27
CA ASN A 71 -16.41 -11.59 34.88
C ASN A 71 -16.11 -11.58 33.38
N SER A 72 -15.08 -12.28 32.95
CA SER A 72 -14.64 -12.36 31.55
C SER A 72 -15.73 -12.95 30.63
N ARG A 73 -16.54 -13.88 31.15
CA ARG A 73 -17.64 -14.49 30.36
C ARG A 73 -18.75 -13.48 30.06
N ASP A 74 -19.13 -12.66 31.07
CA ASP A 74 -20.17 -11.63 30.85
C ASP A 74 -19.71 -10.60 29.82
N LYS A 75 -18.41 -10.20 29.88
CA LYS A 75 -17.79 -9.31 28.90
C LYS A 75 -17.80 -9.92 27.50
N ALA A 76 -17.45 -11.20 27.39
CA ALA A 76 -17.45 -11.94 26.12
C ALA A 76 -18.87 -12.00 25.51
N LEU A 77 -19.87 -12.27 26.35
CA LEU A 77 -21.29 -12.30 25.94
C LEU A 77 -21.76 -10.92 25.48
N TYR A 78 -21.33 -9.86 26.16
CA TYR A 78 -21.63 -8.48 25.76
C TYR A 78 -21.06 -8.18 24.36
N VAL A 79 -19.80 -8.54 24.11
CA VAL A 79 -19.15 -8.34 22.81
C VAL A 79 -19.91 -9.10 21.73
N LEU A 80 -20.19 -10.39 21.96
CA LEU A 80 -20.93 -11.24 21.01
C LEU A 80 -22.29 -10.64 20.67
N LYS A 81 -23.04 -10.22 21.70
CA LYS A 81 -24.34 -9.55 21.52
C LYS A 81 -24.17 -8.26 20.71
N ARG A 82 -23.15 -7.47 21.03
CA ARG A 82 -22.89 -6.18 20.34
C ARG A 82 -22.58 -6.41 18.85
N LEU A 83 -21.75 -7.41 18.51
CA LEU A 83 -21.43 -7.77 17.13
C LEU A 83 -22.71 -8.18 16.36
N LYS A 84 -23.56 -8.98 17.01
CA LYS A 84 -24.82 -9.42 16.43
C LYS A 84 -25.78 -8.23 16.21
N ASP A 85 -25.99 -7.40 17.24
CA ASP A 85 -26.89 -6.24 17.18
C ASP A 85 -26.45 -5.22 16.13
N CYS A 86 -25.15 -5.10 15.91
CA CYS A 86 -24.57 -4.21 14.88
C CYS A 86 -24.58 -4.87 13.48
N GLY A 87 -24.93 -6.14 13.37
CA GLY A 87 -25.03 -6.83 12.08
C GLY A 87 -23.70 -7.30 11.51
N TRP A 88 -22.70 -7.56 12.36
CA TRP A 88 -21.41 -8.12 11.93
C TRP A 88 -21.48 -9.61 11.71
N ILE A 89 -22.29 -10.27 12.53
CA ILE A 89 -22.40 -11.72 12.57
C ILE A 89 -23.88 -12.13 12.65
N HIS A 90 -24.17 -13.35 12.23
CA HIS A 90 -25.46 -14.00 12.52
C HIS A 90 -25.24 -15.38 13.13
N GLU A 91 -26.27 -15.89 13.82
CA GLU A 91 -26.29 -17.19 14.48
C GLU A 91 -27.14 -18.16 13.69
N GLU A 92 -26.62 -19.34 13.43
CA GLU A 92 -27.32 -20.45 12.80
C GLU A 92 -27.37 -21.66 13.76
N VAL A 93 -28.51 -22.29 13.84
CA VAL A 93 -28.63 -23.50 14.65
C VAL A 93 -28.40 -24.72 13.76
N GLY A 94 -27.35 -25.47 14.05
CA GLY A 94 -26.99 -26.70 13.36
C GLY A 94 -27.91 -27.89 13.75
N LYS A 95 -27.68 -29.02 13.11
CA LYS A 95 -28.48 -30.23 13.26
C LYS A 95 -28.50 -30.80 14.67
N ASN A 96 -27.48 -30.53 15.47
CA ASN A 96 -27.33 -31.03 16.85
C ASN A 96 -27.64 -29.97 17.90
N TYR A 97 -28.39 -28.92 17.55
CA TYR A 97 -28.67 -27.76 18.42
C TYR A 97 -27.44 -26.97 18.78
N GLU A 98 -26.30 -27.23 18.14
CA GLU A 98 -25.12 -26.39 18.26
C GLU A 98 -25.35 -25.06 17.52
N VAL A 99 -24.98 -23.96 18.17
CA VAL A 99 -25.09 -22.61 17.56
C VAL A 99 -23.78 -22.28 16.89
N PHE A 100 -23.86 -22.06 15.60
CA PHE A 100 -22.73 -21.59 14.76
C PHE A 100 -22.86 -20.09 14.54
N ILE A 101 -21.73 -19.45 14.46
CA ILE A 101 -21.60 -18.03 14.17
C ILE A 101 -20.92 -17.88 12.81
N THR A 102 -21.53 -17.08 11.95
CA THR A 102 -21.03 -16.78 10.61
C THR A 102 -20.96 -15.26 10.46
N PHE A 103 -19.88 -14.76 9.88
CA PHE A 103 -19.78 -13.36 9.53
C PHE A 103 -20.62 -13.07 8.29
N GLU A 104 -21.19 -11.89 8.24
CA GLU A 104 -21.83 -11.38 7.02
C GLU A 104 -20.77 -11.10 5.95
N ASP A 105 -21.10 -11.30 4.67
CA ASP A 105 -20.17 -11.12 3.54
C ASP A 105 -19.57 -9.72 3.52
N TYR A 106 -20.39 -8.69 3.76
CA TYR A 106 -19.91 -7.31 3.82
C TYR A 106 -18.99 -7.08 5.03
N SER A 107 -19.20 -7.79 6.13
CA SER A 107 -18.33 -7.71 7.32
C SER A 107 -16.94 -8.22 7.00
N ILE A 108 -16.85 -9.36 6.31
CA ILE A 108 -15.55 -9.94 5.90
C ILE A 108 -14.79 -8.94 5.00
N GLN A 109 -15.45 -8.40 3.99
CA GLN A 109 -14.85 -7.43 3.06
C GLN A 109 -14.34 -6.18 3.77
N ILE A 110 -15.11 -5.67 4.73
CA ILE A 110 -14.74 -4.48 5.51
C ILE A 110 -13.58 -4.81 6.47
N MET A 111 -13.60 -5.99 7.10
CA MET A 111 -12.48 -6.43 7.95
C MET A 111 -11.19 -6.60 7.15
N ASP A 112 -11.25 -7.22 5.98
CA ASP A 112 -10.12 -7.32 5.06
C ASP A 112 -9.53 -5.94 4.80
N CYS A 113 -10.37 -4.97 4.47
CA CYS A 113 -9.94 -3.60 4.22
C CYS A 113 -9.31 -2.95 5.47
N LEU A 114 -9.97 -3.05 6.64
CA LEU A 114 -9.55 -2.36 7.86
C LEU A 114 -8.25 -2.95 8.45
N PHE A 115 -8.15 -4.28 8.49
CA PHE A 115 -7.00 -4.92 9.14
C PHE A 115 -5.77 -5.00 8.24
N HIS A 116 -5.95 -4.98 6.92
CA HIS A 116 -4.84 -4.79 5.99
C HIS A 116 -4.26 -3.36 6.01
N LEU A 117 -4.96 -2.39 6.63
CA LEU A 117 -4.38 -1.04 6.83
C LEU A 117 -3.13 -1.08 7.72
N GLU A 118 -3.04 -2.04 8.64
CA GLU A 118 -1.87 -2.21 9.53
C GLU A 118 -0.76 -3.06 8.89
N ASP A 119 -1.10 -3.90 7.93
CA ASP A 119 -0.14 -4.76 7.22
C ASP A 119 0.64 -3.99 6.16
N VAL A 120 1.27 -2.91 6.56
CA VAL A 120 2.31 -2.24 5.76
C VAL A 120 3.54 -3.15 5.58
N ARG A 121 3.45 -4.40 6.04
CA ARG A 121 4.59 -5.33 6.09
C ARG A 121 4.78 -6.14 4.81
N GLU A 122 3.77 -6.27 3.98
CA GLU A 122 3.93 -6.94 2.69
C GLU A 122 4.60 -5.97 1.71
N SER A 123 5.67 -6.42 1.10
CA SER A 123 6.25 -5.74 -0.05
C SER A 123 5.11 -5.50 -1.05
N GLU A 124 4.81 -4.26 -1.33
CA GLU A 124 3.83 -3.96 -2.36
C GLU A 124 4.31 -4.63 -3.65
N GLU A 125 3.69 -5.73 -4.01
CA GLU A 125 4.09 -6.51 -5.19
C GLU A 125 3.61 -5.82 -6.46
N TYR A 126 4.39 -4.84 -6.89
CA TYR A 126 4.19 -4.18 -8.19
C TYR A 126 4.58 -5.13 -9.33
N SER A 127 5.66 -5.91 -9.11
CA SER A 127 6.21 -6.87 -10.06
C SER A 127 5.16 -7.86 -10.55
N GLY A 128 4.45 -8.47 -9.63
CA GLY A 128 3.43 -9.47 -9.95
C GLY A 128 2.32 -8.89 -10.82
N LEU A 129 1.84 -7.69 -10.48
CA LEU A 129 0.79 -7.02 -11.24
C LEU A 129 1.26 -6.69 -12.66
N ILE A 130 2.43 -6.04 -12.78
CA ILE A 130 3.01 -5.63 -14.08
C ILE A 130 3.29 -6.87 -14.96
N TYR A 131 3.91 -7.87 -14.36
CA TYR A 131 4.26 -9.12 -15.07
C TYR A 131 3.00 -9.87 -15.51
N ASN A 132 1.98 -9.94 -14.68
CA ASN A 132 0.70 -10.59 -15.03
C ASN A 132 0.02 -9.89 -16.20
N ILE A 133 -0.04 -8.55 -16.18
CA ILE A 133 -0.61 -7.77 -17.29
C ILE A 133 0.18 -8.05 -18.57
N TYR A 134 1.52 -7.95 -18.50
CA TYR A 134 2.40 -8.16 -19.66
C TYR A 134 2.23 -9.57 -20.23
N THR A 135 2.33 -10.61 -19.40
CA THR A 135 2.27 -12.01 -19.85
C THR A 135 0.89 -12.40 -20.39
N SER A 136 -0.18 -11.82 -19.83
CA SER A 136 -1.54 -12.06 -20.30
C SER A 136 -1.71 -11.61 -21.75
N PHE A 137 -1.15 -10.45 -22.10
CA PHE A 137 -1.21 -9.95 -23.48
C PHE A 137 -0.16 -10.61 -24.40
N GLN A 138 1.02 -10.99 -23.88
CA GLN A 138 2.02 -11.72 -24.69
C GLN A 138 1.52 -13.10 -25.09
N ASN A 139 0.85 -13.80 -24.19
CA ASN A 139 0.32 -15.15 -24.39
C ASN A 139 -1.21 -15.11 -24.62
N PHE A 140 -1.67 -14.15 -25.40
CA PHE A 140 -3.09 -13.88 -25.59
C PHE A 140 -3.81 -15.09 -26.22
N ASP A 141 -4.75 -15.66 -25.47
CA ASP A 141 -5.66 -16.70 -25.93
C ASP A 141 -7.00 -16.07 -26.31
N ILE A 142 -7.35 -16.13 -27.59
CA ILE A 142 -8.57 -15.54 -28.15
C ILE A 142 -9.84 -16.12 -27.49
N HIS A 143 -9.82 -17.41 -27.13
CA HIS A 143 -10.98 -18.06 -26.50
C HIS A 143 -11.21 -17.63 -25.06
N ARG A 144 -10.23 -16.96 -24.44
CA ARG A 144 -10.28 -16.41 -23.08
C ARG A 144 -10.04 -14.90 -23.07
N GLY A 145 -10.21 -14.25 -24.20
CA GLY A 145 -9.96 -12.81 -24.34
C GLY A 145 -10.75 -11.96 -23.34
N ASP A 146 -11.98 -12.35 -23.06
CA ASP A 146 -12.85 -11.70 -22.05
C ASP A 146 -12.23 -11.72 -20.66
N LEU A 147 -11.71 -12.88 -20.22
CA LEU A 147 -11.05 -13.03 -18.91
C LEU A 147 -9.71 -12.29 -18.88
N ILE A 148 -8.96 -12.32 -19.99
CA ILE A 148 -7.67 -11.62 -20.10
C ILE A 148 -7.87 -10.11 -19.93
N PHE A 149 -8.84 -9.51 -20.62
CA PHE A 149 -9.14 -8.08 -20.50
C PHE A 149 -9.63 -7.73 -19.08
N GLU A 150 -10.51 -8.55 -18.52
CA GLU A 150 -11.04 -8.34 -17.15
C GLU A 150 -9.91 -8.41 -16.11
N THR A 151 -9.07 -9.45 -16.16
CA THR A 151 -7.93 -9.62 -15.24
C THR A 151 -6.91 -8.51 -15.39
N ALA A 152 -6.55 -8.16 -16.63
CA ALA A 152 -5.62 -7.07 -16.90
C ALA A 152 -6.17 -5.72 -16.41
N TYR A 153 -7.46 -5.48 -16.56
CA TYR A 153 -8.14 -4.28 -16.07
C TYR A 153 -8.03 -4.18 -14.53
N GLU A 154 -8.37 -5.26 -13.81
CA GLU A 154 -8.29 -5.27 -12.34
C GLU A 154 -6.83 -5.12 -11.86
N ASN A 155 -5.89 -5.85 -12.45
CA ASN A 155 -4.47 -5.72 -12.14
C ASN A 155 -3.97 -4.29 -12.42
N THR A 156 -4.44 -3.64 -13.47
CA THR A 156 -4.08 -2.23 -13.79
C THR A 156 -4.66 -1.27 -12.73
N LYS A 157 -5.90 -1.48 -12.31
CA LYS A 157 -6.51 -0.68 -11.22
C LYS A 157 -5.68 -0.79 -9.95
N ASP A 158 -5.32 -2.01 -9.57
CA ASP A 158 -4.52 -2.27 -8.36
C ASP A 158 -3.14 -1.64 -8.47
N LEU A 159 -2.49 -1.76 -9.63
CA LEU A 159 -1.19 -1.13 -9.88
C LEU A 159 -1.27 0.39 -9.71
N ILE A 160 -2.24 1.03 -10.37
CA ILE A 160 -2.42 2.49 -10.28
C ILE A 160 -2.77 2.92 -8.85
N HIS A 161 -3.61 2.15 -8.15
CA HIS A 161 -3.95 2.40 -6.75
C HIS A 161 -2.71 2.33 -5.85
N LYS A 162 -1.90 1.29 -6.01
CA LYS A 162 -0.63 1.12 -5.24
C LYS A 162 0.35 2.25 -5.53
N LEU A 163 0.52 2.65 -6.79
CA LEU A 163 1.39 3.78 -7.17
C LEU A 163 0.90 5.11 -6.56
N LYS A 164 -0.40 5.35 -6.56
CA LYS A 164 -1.01 6.52 -5.90
C LYS A 164 -0.79 6.50 -4.38
N ASN A 165 -0.88 5.33 -3.77
CA ASN A 165 -0.62 5.16 -2.33
C ASN A 165 0.86 5.44 -2.01
N LEU A 166 1.80 4.92 -2.79
CA LEU A 166 3.23 5.22 -2.65
C LEU A 166 3.48 6.72 -2.74
N ASN A 167 2.94 7.36 -3.76
CA ASN A 167 3.03 8.81 -3.97
C ASN A 167 2.50 9.61 -2.76
N SER A 168 1.37 9.18 -2.20
CA SER A 168 0.74 9.78 -1.03
C SER A 168 1.58 9.56 0.24
N ASN A 169 2.14 8.37 0.40
CA ASN A 169 2.98 8.02 1.56
C ASN A 169 4.27 8.87 1.57
N ILE A 170 4.93 9.04 0.43
CA ILE A 170 6.10 9.92 0.31
C ILE A 170 5.72 11.35 0.74
N LYS A 171 4.56 11.84 0.29
CA LYS A 171 4.05 13.18 0.68
C LYS A 171 3.87 13.30 2.19
N LYS A 172 3.33 12.26 2.85
CA LYS A 172 3.19 12.25 4.33
C LYS A 172 4.54 12.35 5.03
N TYR A 173 5.56 11.66 4.52
CA TYR A 173 6.92 11.73 5.08
C TYR A 173 7.54 13.11 4.90
N ILE A 174 7.33 13.77 3.75
CA ILE A 174 7.75 15.16 3.53
C ILE A 174 7.09 16.08 4.59
N GLN A 175 5.78 15.92 4.82
CA GLN A 175 5.04 16.71 5.80
C GLN A 175 5.58 16.51 7.22
N LYS A 176 5.86 15.26 7.61
CA LYS A 176 6.46 14.93 8.92
C LYS A 176 7.83 15.59 9.10
N LEU A 177 8.65 15.64 8.03
CA LEU A 177 9.95 16.33 8.06
C LEU A 177 9.82 17.83 8.27
N LEU A 178 8.76 18.44 7.73
CA LEU A 178 8.54 19.89 7.77
C LEU A 178 7.82 20.34 9.06
N ASP A 179 7.28 19.43 9.84
CA ASP A 179 6.54 19.76 11.06
C ASP A 179 7.50 20.23 12.17
N ASP A 180 7.30 21.45 12.65
CA ASP A 180 8.15 22.10 13.65
C ASP A 180 7.70 21.84 15.11
N GLY A 181 6.69 21.00 15.30
CA GLY A 181 6.01 20.83 16.59
C GLY A 181 6.76 20.08 17.69
N ILE A 182 7.95 19.55 17.44
CA ILE A 182 8.65 18.66 18.39
C ILE A 182 10.01 19.26 18.76
N LYS A 183 10.17 19.65 20.03
CA LYS A 183 11.33 20.42 20.49
C LYS A 183 12.37 19.64 21.32
N ASP A 184 12.02 18.51 21.92
CA ASP A 184 12.84 17.93 22.98
C ASP A 184 13.86 16.86 22.53
N ASP A 185 13.62 16.09 21.46
CA ASP A 185 14.63 15.19 20.90
C ASP A 185 14.49 15.09 19.39
N LEU A 186 14.70 16.20 18.74
CA LEU A 186 14.55 16.35 17.29
C LEU A 186 15.47 15.40 16.49
N GLN A 187 16.65 15.10 17.05
CA GLN A 187 17.63 14.24 16.38
C GLN A 187 17.21 12.75 16.40
N ALA A 188 16.74 12.26 17.53
CA ALA A 188 16.24 10.88 17.63
C ALA A 188 15.00 10.67 16.75
N LEU A 189 14.11 11.66 16.74
CA LEU A 189 12.92 11.64 15.89
C LEU A 189 13.30 11.65 14.39
N LEU A 190 14.24 12.50 14.00
CA LEU A 190 14.69 12.57 12.62
C LEU A 190 15.34 11.26 12.18
N ASN A 191 16.18 10.66 13.02
CA ASN A 191 16.81 9.36 12.74
C ASN A 191 15.74 8.27 12.56
N SER A 192 14.75 8.22 13.47
CA SER A 192 13.64 7.27 13.38
C SER A 192 12.84 7.46 12.08
N LEU A 193 12.54 8.71 11.72
CA LEU A 193 11.79 9.04 10.52
C LEU A 193 12.55 8.65 9.24
N LEU A 194 13.85 8.91 9.20
CA LEU A 194 14.71 8.55 8.06
C LEU A 194 14.83 7.03 7.91
N GLN A 195 15.01 6.32 9.02
CA GLN A 195 15.08 4.86 9.03
C GLN A 195 13.74 4.25 8.60
N GLU A 196 12.64 4.80 9.08
CA GLU A 196 11.28 4.38 8.67
C GLU A 196 11.07 4.61 7.18
N TYR A 197 11.45 5.76 6.65
CA TYR A 197 11.36 6.08 5.23
C TYR A 197 12.20 5.11 4.39
N GLN A 198 13.45 4.88 4.80
CA GLN A 198 14.33 3.92 4.12
C GLN A 198 13.67 2.55 4.03
N THR A 199 13.21 2.02 5.17
CA THR A 199 12.67 0.65 5.25
C THR A 199 11.32 0.51 4.54
N LYS A 200 10.41 1.48 4.71
CA LYS A 200 9.04 1.37 4.20
C LYS A 200 8.86 1.85 2.77
N ILE A 201 9.66 2.83 2.32
CA ILE A 201 9.51 3.42 1.00
C ILE A 201 10.62 2.95 0.06
N ILE A 202 11.89 3.20 0.42
CA ILE A 202 13.02 2.95 -0.49
C ILE A 202 13.22 1.46 -0.73
N ASP A 203 13.43 0.68 0.33
CA ASP A 203 13.83 -0.73 0.21
C ASP A 203 12.68 -1.60 -0.32
N ARG A 204 11.44 -1.29 0.04
CA ARG A 204 10.29 -2.14 -0.31
C ARG A 204 9.68 -1.82 -1.67
N ALA A 205 9.45 -0.55 -1.94
CA ALA A 205 8.66 -0.13 -3.09
C ALA A 205 9.49 0.58 -4.16
N TYR A 206 10.12 1.67 -3.80
CA TYR A 206 10.76 2.58 -4.74
C TYR A 206 11.93 1.92 -5.48
N TYR A 207 12.78 1.17 -4.78
CA TYR A 207 13.93 0.50 -5.38
C TYR A 207 13.49 -0.49 -6.48
N ASN A 208 12.53 -1.33 -6.18
CA ASN A 208 12.05 -2.33 -7.15
C ASN A 208 11.40 -1.66 -8.37
N LEU A 209 10.55 -0.66 -8.14
CA LEU A 209 9.87 0.09 -9.20
C LEU A 209 10.84 0.82 -10.14
N THR A 210 11.96 1.31 -9.61
CA THR A 210 12.94 2.05 -10.43
C THR A 210 13.98 1.15 -11.09
N THR A 211 14.06 -0.11 -10.66
CA THR A 211 15.08 -1.06 -11.18
C THR A 211 14.46 -2.23 -11.96
N TYR A 212 14.04 -3.26 -11.25
CA TYR A 212 13.61 -4.52 -11.86
C TYR A 212 12.20 -4.43 -12.44
N ASP A 213 11.31 -3.77 -11.71
CA ASP A 213 9.87 -3.78 -11.93
C ASP A 213 9.36 -2.46 -12.51
N ASN A 214 10.21 -1.75 -13.23
CA ASN A 214 9.82 -0.48 -13.85
C ASN A 214 8.75 -0.74 -14.91
N PRO A 215 7.51 -0.25 -14.69
CA PRO A 215 6.41 -0.53 -15.63
C PRO A 215 6.62 0.07 -17.02
N SER A 216 7.46 1.10 -17.14
CA SER A 216 7.79 1.71 -18.44
C SER A 216 8.48 0.73 -19.40
N LYS A 217 9.15 -0.30 -18.87
CA LYS A 217 9.80 -1.34 -19.70
C LYS A 217 8.78 -2.15 -20.52
N TYR A 218 7.62 -2.37 -19.96
CA TYR A 218 6.59 -3.24 -20.53
C TYR A 218 5.52 -2.44 -21.30
N ARG A 219 5.50 -1.12 -21.11
CA ARG A 219 4.49 -0.19 -21.64
C ARG A 219 4.25 -0.39 -23.13
N GLN A 220 5.28 -0.25 -23.94
CA GLN A 220 5.16 -0.31 -25.40
C GLN A 220 4.64 -1.69 -25.88
N SER A 221 5.11 -2.75 -25.23
CA SER A 221 4.72 -4.12 -25.58
C SER A 221 3.25 -4.38 -25.23
N ILE A 222 2.77 -3.88 -24.08
CA ILE A 222 1.38 -4.01 -23.66
C ILE A 222 0.47 -3.23 -24.61
N LEU A 223 0.79 -1.95 -24.86
CA LEU A 223 -0.03 -1.08 -25.72
C LEU A 223 -0.13 -1.62 -27.16
N SER A 224 1.01 -2.03 -27.74
CA SER A 224 1.00 -2.57 -29.11
C SER A 224 0.20 -3.86 -29.21
N ARG A 225 0.29 -4.72 -28.20
CA ARG A 225 -0.42 -6.01 -28.23
C ARG A 225 -1.94 -5.82 -28.04
N ILE A 226 -2.36 -4.90 -27.18
CA ILE A 226 -3.79 -4.53 -27.05
C ILE A 226 -4.30 -4.02 -28.39
N GLN A 227 -3.54 -3.12 -29.04
CA GLN A 227 -3.93 -2.56 -30.33
C GLN A 227 -4.08 -3.65 -31.40
N GLU A 228 -3.13 -4.59 -31.49
CA GLU A 228 -3.20 -5.72 -32.43
C GLU A 228 -4.45 -6.56 -32.23
N VAL A 229 -4.82 -6.85 -30.97
CA VAL A 229 -6.03 -7.62 -30.64
C VAL A 229 -7.28 -6.84 -31.05
N MET A 230 -7.32 -5.54 -30.76
CA MET A 230 -8.49 -4.69 -31.02
C MET A 230 -8.66 -4.35 -32.50
N ASP A 231 -7.60 -4.35 -33.29
CA ASP A 231 -7.66 -4.13 -34.73
C ASP A 231 -8.25 -5.33 -35.48
N ASN A 232 -8.28 -6.51 -34.85
CA ASN A 232 -8.85 -7.72 -35.44
C ASN A 232 -10.33 -7.85 -35.06
N GLN A 233 -11.23 -7.58 -36.00
CA GLN A 233 -12.68 -7.61 -35.75
C GLN A 233 -13.21 -8.99 -35.35
N ASP A 234 -12.62 -10.08 -35.87
CA ASP A 234 -13.00 -11.44 -35.48
C ASP A 234 -12.69 -11.69 -33.99
N TYR A 235 -11.53 -11.20 -33.52
CA TYR A 235 -11.15 -11.30 -32.12
C TYR A 235 -12.12 -10.52 -31.23
N VAL A 236 -12.38 -9.26 -31.59
CA VAL A 236 -13.31 -8.39 -30.84
C VAL A 236 -14.70 -9.02 -30.76
N SER A 237 -15.21 -9.54 -31.88
CA SER A 237 -16.54 -10.18 -31.95
C SER A 237 -16.63 -11.41 -31.03
N LEU A 238 -15.58 -12.25 -31.01
CA LEU A 238 -15.51 -13.44 -30.16
C LEU A 238 -15.42 -13.06 -28.67
N ILE A 239 -14.61 -12.05 -28.34
CA ILE A 239 -14.48 -11.55 -26.96
C ILE A 239 -15.84 -11.04 -26.46
N ILE A 240 -16.54 -10.23 -27.27
CA ILE A 240 -17.88 -9.70 -26.94
C ILE A 240 -18.86 -10.86 -26.72
N HIS A 241 -18.85 -11.86 -27.60
CA HIS A 241 -19.71 -13.02 -27.48
C HIS A 241 -19.47 -13.76 -26.15
N ASN A 242 -18.18 -13.96 -25.77
CA ASN A 242 -17.82 -14.61 -24.52
C ASN A 242 -18.28 -13.80 -23.29
N ILE A 243 -18.15 -12.46 -23.35
CA ILE A 243 -18.66 -11.57 -22.28
C ILE A 243 -20.17 -11.72 -22.13
N MET A 244 -20.90 -11.71 -23.25
CA MET A 244 -22.38 -11.88 -23.28
C MET A 244 -22.79 -13.20 -22.64
N GLU A 245 -22.15 -14.31 -23.03
CA GLU A 245 -22.46 -15.64 -22.48
C GLU A 245 -22.16 -15.73 -20.98
N ARG A 246 -20.98 -15.24 -20.56
CA ARG A 246 -20.54 -15.37 -19.19
C ARG A 246 -21.30 -14.45 -18.22
N LYS A 247 -21.62 -13.22 -18.63
CA LYS A 247 -22.28 -12.22 -17.76
C LYS A 247 -23.80 -12.11 -17.98
N GLY A 248 -24.34 -12.72 -19.04
CA GLY A 248 -25.77 -12.66 -19.32
C GLY A 248 -26.25 -11.26 -19.69
N ILE A 249 -25.42 -10.49 -20.40
CA ILE A 249 -25.73 -9.10 -20.81
C ILE A 249 -25.89 -8.98 -22.33
N GLU A 250 -26.50 -7.89 -22.76
CA GLU A 250 -26.72 -7.60 -24.17
C GLU A 250 -25.44 -7.17 -24.87
N HIS A 251 -25.42 -7.29 -26.20
CA HIS A 251 -24.26 -6.98 -27.06
C HIS A 251 -23.67 -5.58 -26.78
N ASP A 252 -24.52 -4.56 -26.71
CA ASP A 252 -24.06 -3.18 -26.55
C ASP A 252 -23.40 -2.97 -25.18
N GLN A 253 -23.94 -3.60 -24.13
CA GLN A 253 -23.36 -3.58 -22.78
C GLN A 253 -22.02 -4.32 -22.73
N ALA A 254 -21.92 -5.45 -23.44
CA ALA A 254 -20.67 -6.23 -23.53
C ALA A 254 -19.60 -5.46 -24.30
N TYR A 255 -19.98 -4.80 -25.38
CA TYR A 255 -19.10 -3.93 -26.15
C TYR A 255 -18.58 -2.76 -25.30
N ASP A 256 -19.48 -2.04 -24.63
CA ASP A 256 -19.11 -0.92 -23.74
C ASP A 256 -18.18 -1.38 -22.62
N LEU A 257 -18.43 -2.55 -22.05
CA LEU A 257 -17.58 -3.12 -20.98
C LEU A 257 -16.16 -3.37 -21.50
N LEU A 258 -16.03 -4.02 -22.65
CA LEU A 258 -14.71 -4.28 -23.26
C LEU A 258 -13.99 -2.98 -23.60
N MET A 259 -14.71 -2.02 -24.19
CA MET A 259 -14.11 -0.71 -24.55
C MET A 259 -13.65 0.06 -23.33
N ASN A 260 -14.44 0.06 -22.26
CA ASN A 260 -14.07 0.70 -20.98
C ASN A 260 -12.84 0.06 -20.36
N GLN A 261 -12.77 -1.27 -20.34
CA GLN A 261 -11.60 -2.01 -19.84
C GLN A 261 -10.35 -1.69 -20.67
N LYS A 262 -10.44 -1.80 -21.97
CA LYS A 262 -9.36 -1.48 -22.92
C LYS A 262 -8.87 -0.05 -22.73
N GLU A 263 -9.79 0.91 -22.74
CA GLU A 263 -9.46 2.34 -22.63
C GLU A 263 -8.74 2.64 -21.30
N TYR A 264 -9.23 2.09 -20.20
CA TYR A 264 -8.62 2.27 -18.88
C TYR A 264 -7.18 1.72 -18.86
N ILE A 265 -6.96 0.50 -19.38
CA ILE A 265 -5.62 -0.11 -19.43
C ILE A 265 -4.69 0.77 -20.28
N MET A 266 -5.13 1.15 -21.47
CA MET A 266 -4.31 1.95 -22.41
C MET A 266 -3.93 3.29 -21.79
N GLN A 267 -4.92 4.05 -21.29
CA GLN A 267 -4.67 5.35 -20.65
C GLN A 267 -3.73 5.23 -19.45
N SER A 268 -3.92 4.19 -18.63
CA SER A 268 -3.05 3.97 -17.46
C SER A 268 -1.59 3.76 -17.88
N PHE A 269 -1.35 2.92 -18.89
CA PHE A 269 0.01 2.68 -19.39
C PHE A 269 0.58 3.85 -20.19
N GLU A 270 -0.25 4.64 -20.87
CA GLU A 270 0.19 5.88 -21.53
C GLU A 270 0.74 6.89 -20.52
N HIS A 271 0.08 7.02 -19.36
CA HIS A 271 0.45 7.99 -18.31
C HIS A 271 1.38 7.42 -17.22
N ILE A 272 1.80 6.15 -17.33
CA ILE A 272 2.58 5.51 -16.27
C ILE A 272 3.95 6.19 -16.07
N GLU A 273 4.53 6.73 -17.14
CA GLU A 273 5.79 7.48 -17.05
C GLU A 273 5.63 8.78 -16.25
N ASP A 274 4.53 9.48 -16.44
CA ASP A 274 4.21 10.71 -15.69
C ASP A 274 4.06 10.40 -14.20
N ILE A 275 3.39 9.31 -13.87
CA ILE A 275 3.22 8.85 -12.47
C ILE A 275 4.59 8.52 -11.87
N MET A 276 5.43 7.79 -12.59
CA MET A 276 6.78 7.43 -12.12
C MET A 276 7.65 8.67 -11.92
N GLN A 277 7.58 9.65 -12.83
CA GLN A 277 8.31 10.92 -12.71
C GLN A 277 7.82 11.72 -11.49
N GLU A 278 6.52 11.71 -11.20
CA GLU A 278 5.98 12.38 -10.01
C GLU A 278 6.51 11.72 -8.73
N ILE A 279 6.53 10.38 -8.67
CA ILE A 279 7.08 9.62 -7.53
C ILE A 279 8.57 9.98 -7.35
N ASP A 280 9.36 9.96 -8.43
CA ASP A 280 10.79 10.33 -8.41
C ASP A 280 10.98 11.77 -7.90
N SER A 281 10.20 12.70 -8.40
CA SER A 281 10.24 14.11 -8.00
C SER A 281 9.97 14.26 -6.49
N LYS A 282 8.97 13.56 -5.97
CA LYS A 282 8.64 13.60 -4.53
C LYS A 282 9.71 12.92 -3.68
N ASN A 283 10.27 11.81 -4.14
CA ASN A 283 11.38 11.16 -3.45
C ASN A 283 12.58 12.09 -3.35
N ASN A 284 12.93 12.77 -4.44
CA ASN A 284 14.01 13.75 -4.46
C ASN A 284 13.71 14.93 -3.51
N LYS A 285 12.47 15.40 -3.49
CA LYS A 285 12.03 16.46 -2.56
C LYS A 285 12.14 16.02 -1.10
N PHE A 286 11.81 14.77 -0.78
CA PHE A 286 12.00 14.21 0.58
C PHE A 286 13.48 14.25 0.95
N ILE A 287 14.37 13.78 0.07
CA ILE A 287 15.82 13.75 0.28
C ILE A 287 16.35 15.18 0.51
N GLU A 288 15.99 16.13 -0.32
CA GLU A 288 16.37 17.54 -0.19
C GLU A 288 15.88 18.12 1.16
N SER A 289 14.62 17.87 1.52
CA SER A 289 14.04 18.35 2.78
C SER A 289 14.76 17.73 3.99
N ALA A 290 15.10 16.46 3.93
CA ALA A 290 15.86 15.76 4.96
C ALA A 290 17.27 16.38 5.12
N ILE A 291 17.96 16.62 4.02
CA ILE A 291 19.29 17.27 4.02
C ILE A 291 19.20 18.66 4.66
N HIS A 292 18.21 19.46 4.26
CA HIS A 292 18.00 20.80 4.85
C HIS A 292 17.75 20.73 6.35
N ARG A 293 16.93 19.78 6.81
CA ARG A 293 16.61 19.59 8.24
C ARG A 293 17.86 19.17 9.03
N ILE A 294 18.63 18.22 8.49
CA ILE A 294 19.91 17.77 9.09
C ILE A 294 20.88 18.96 9.20
N THR A 295 21.04 19.71 8.13
CA THR A 295 21.95 20.88 8.09
C THR A 295 21.53 21.94 9.12
N PHE A 296 20.23 22.21 9.25
CA PHE A 296 19.70 23.14 10.25
C PHE A 296 20.03 22.68 11.68
N LEU A 297 19.85 21.39 11.97
CA LEU A 297 20.14 20.82 13.29
C LEU A 297 21.64 20.89 13.61
N LEU A 298 22.49 20.65 12.64
CA LEU A 298 23.93 20.64 12.81
C LEU A 298 24.49 22.06 13.03
N ASN A 299 23.94 23.06 12.39
CA ASN A 299 24.34 24.45 12.57
C ASN A 299 24.04 24.97 13.99
N ASN A 300 23.15 24.31 14.70
CA ASN A 300 22.75 24.69 16.05
C ASN A 300 23.47 23.88 17.16
N GLN A 301 24.42 22.99 16.80
CA GLN A 301 25.19 22.18 17.76
C GLN A 301 26.69 22.12 17.39
N ASN A 302 27.56 22.20 18.39
CA ASN A 302 29.00 22.33 18.20
C ASN A 302 29.77 21.02 17.88
N ASP A 303 29.08 19.91 17.67
CA ASP A 303 29.74 18.62 17.40
C ASP A 303 29.20 18.02 16.08
N ILE A 304 29.81 18.43 15.00
CA ILE A 304 29.20 18.30 13.67
C ILE A 304 29.62 17.03 12.91
N GLU A 305 30.91 16.67 12.94
CA GLU A 305 31.44 15.61 12.04
C GLU A 305 31.00 14.18 12.42
N GLY A 306 30.99 13.85 13.70
CA GLY A 306 30.65 12.49 14.16
C GLY A 306 29.18 12.16 13.97
N LYS A 307 28.32 13.14 14.10
CA LYS A 307 26.85 12.97 13.99
C LYS A 307 26.37 12.87 12.54
N ILE A 308 26.99 13.63 11.61
CA ILE A 308 26.69 13.53 10.18
C ILE A 308 26.99 12.11 9.66
N ASN A 309 28.15 11.56 10.01
CA ASN A 309 28.55 10.23 9.56
C ASN A 309 27.61 9.14 10.05
N ASN A 310 27.10 9.26 11.29
CA ASN A 310 26.14 8.29 11.82
C ASN A 310 24.77 8.38 11.15
N ILE A 311 24.28 9.57 10.85
CA ILE A 311 23.00 9.78 10.16
C ILE A 311 23.09 9.28 8.70
N ILE A 312 24.17 9.61 8.02
CA ILE A 312 24.40 9.17 6.63
C ILE A 312 24.53 7.64 6.58
N LYS A 313 25.22 7.04 7.55
CA LYS A 313 25.31 5.57 7.66
C LYS A 313 23.95 4.91 7.92
N SER A 314 23.08 5.54 8.70
CA SER A 314 21.74 5.00 8.95
C SER A 314 20.81 5.11 7.74
N ILE A 315 20.93 6.18 6.95
CA ILE A 315 20.16 6.34 5.70
C ILE A 315 20.65 5.34 4.62
N SER A 316 21.87 4.86 4.74
CA SER A 316 22.58 4.14 3.70
C SER A 316 23.03 2.73 4.09
N SER A 317 22.34 2.08 5.00
CA SER A 317 22.71 0.73 5.50
C SER A 317 22.58 -0.40 4.46
N GLY A 318 22.55 -0.07 3.19
CA GLY A 318 22.72 -1.02 2.10
C GLY A 318 23.96 -0.65 1.29
N ASN A 319 25.10 -1.14 1.68
CA ASN A 319 26.39 -1.18 0.96
C ASN A 319 26.77 0.01 0.04
N ASP A 320 27.86 0.64 0.36
CA ASP A 320 28.61 1.64 -0.42
C ASP A 320 28.00 3.04 -0.52
N VAL A 321 28.02 3.74 0.62
CA VAL A 321 27.61 5.14 0.70
C VAL A 321 28.81 6.12 0.79
N ASN A 322 30.02 5.62 0.68
CA ASN A 322 31.21 6.47 0.75
C ASN A 322 31.22 7.59 -0.32
N ASP A 323 30.58 7.36 -1.48
CA ASP A 323 30.57 8.35 -2.56
C ASP A 323 29.53 9.46 -2.40
N LEU A 324 28.31 9.14 -1.91
CA LEU A 324 27.26 10.16 -1.72
C LEU A 324 27.51 11.04 -0.50
N GLY A 325 27.96 10.43 0.60
CA GLY A 325 28.31 11.16 1.82
C GLY A 325 29.45 12.15 1.61
N ASN A 326 30.50 11.74 0.90
CA ASN A 326 31.66 12.59 0.64
C ASN A 326 31.33 13.77 -0.29
N ILE A 327 30.47 13.60 -1.28
CA ILE A 327 30.08 14.65 -2.21
C ILE A 327 29.29 15.76 -1.48
N TYR A 328 28.28 15.36 -0.70
CA TYR A 328 27.43 16.34 -0.01
C TYR A 328 28.12 16.97 1.21
N ILE A 329 28.90 16.23 1.97
CA ILE A 329 29.61 16.75 3.14
C ILE A 329 30.69 17.77 2.68
N ASN A 330 31.47 17.46 1.65
CA ASN A 330 32.49 18.38 1.15
C ASN A 330 31.86 19.65 0.56
N GLN A 331 30.70 19.56 -0.06
CA GLN A 331 29.99 20.75 -0.55
C GLN A 331 29.35 21.58 0.58
N MET A 332 28.98 20.96 1.69
CA MET A 332 28.36 21.65 2.84
C MET A 332 29.40 22.32 3.75
N ILE A 333 30.60 21.73 3.90
CA ILE A 333 31.65 22.23 4.81
C ILE A 333 32.42 23.37 4.17
N ASN A 334 32.51 23.42 2.86
CA ASN A 334 33.24 24.49 2.16
C ASN A 334 32.28 25.68 1.95
N ARG A 335 32.53 26.76 2.71
CA ARG A 335 31.75 28.00 2.61
C ARG A 335 31.74 28.57 1.18
N ASP A 336 32.80 28.35 0.43
CA ASP A 336 32.92 28.81 -0.95
C ASP A 336 32.06 28.01 -1.92
N SER A 337 31.65 26.77 -1.55
CA SER A 337 30.76 25.94 -2.36
C SER A 337 29.28 26.26 -2.17
N LEU A 338 28.93 27.00 -1.12
CA LEU A 338 27.56 27.50 -0.92
C LEU A 338 27.26 28.71 -1.81
N TYR A 339 28.28 29.34 -2.37
CA TYR A 339 28.14 30.44 -3.30
C TYR A 339 28.31 29.93 -4.74
N VAL A 340 27.24 29.37 -5.29
CA VAL A 340 27.22 28.95 -6.69
C VAL A 340 26.71 30.13 -7.52
N PRO A 341 27.57 30.76 -8.29
CA PRO A 341 27.13 31.84 -9.19
C PRO A 341 26.12 31.27 -10.20
N ARG A 342 25.12 32.04 -10.55
CA ARG A 342 24.03 31.69 -11.44
C ARG A 342 24.41 31.16 -12.84
N GLN A 343 25.66 30.94 -13.13
CA GLN A 343 26.15 30.55 -14.48
C GLN A 343 26.42 29.04 -14.66
N ILE A 344 26.16 28.19 -13.65
CA ILE A 344 26.45 26.75 -13.80
C ILE A 344 25.14 26.03 -14.08
N SER A 345 24.68 26.08 -15.31
CA SER A 345 23.49 25.34 -15.76
C SER A 345 23.81 24.01 -16.46
N LYS A 346 25.07 23.70 -16.76
CA LYS A 346 25.39 22.50 -17.56
C LYS A 346 26.03 21.30 -16.84
N PRO A 347 26.83 21.43 -15.76
CA PRO A 347 27.39 20.22 -15.13
C PRO A 347 26.47 19.53 -14.11
N MET A 348 25.47 20.23 -13.58
CA MET A 348 24.60 19.66 -12.56
C MET A 348 23.64 18.59 -13.09
N LYS A 349 23.28 18.64 -14.39
CA LYS A 349 22.39 17.61 -14.98
C LYS A 349 23.04 16.22 -15.03
N THR A 350 24.35 16.16 -15.11
CA THR A 350 25.06 14.88 -15.13
C THR A 350 25.33 14.33 -13.72
N GLN A 351 25.37 15.23 -12.74
CA GLN A 351 25.67 14.83 -11.34
C GLN A 351 24.41 14.51 -10.53
N ILE A 352 23.34 15.17 -10.81
CA ILE A 352 22.04 14.80 -10.23
C ILE A 352 21.52 13.47 -10.79
N UNK A 353 21.88 13.40 -11.78
CA UNK A 353 21.65 12.19 -12.37
C UNK A 353 22.55 11.16 -11.85
N UNK A 354 23.40 11.71 -11.46
CA UNK A 354 24.30 11.02 -10.80
C UNK A 354 23.77 10.59 -9.48
N UNK A 355 23.26 11.35 -9.16
CA UNK A 355 22.74 11.00 -7.97
C UNK A 355 21.71 9.98 -8.11
N UNK A 356 21.13 10.32 -8.84
CA UNK A 356 20.25 9.40 -9.19
C UNK A 356 20.89 8.35 -10.03
N UNK A 357 21.61 8.91 -10.45
CA UNK A 357 22.39 8.12 -11.21
C UNK A 357 23.37 7.38 -10.37
N UNK A 358 23.50 7.95 -9.65
CA UNK A 358 24.35 7.41 -8.75
C UNK A 358 23.71 6.28 -8.03
N UNK A 359 22.82 6.69 -7.91
CA UNK A 359 22.10 5.67 -7.42
C UNK A 359 21.86 4.64 -8.46
N UNK A 360 21.72 5.22 -9.25
CA UNK A 360 21.55 4.40 -10.34
C UNK A 360 22.84 3.85 -10.87
N UNK A 361 23.53 4.49 -10.58
CA UNK A 361 24.79 4.14 -10.98
C UNK A 361 25.41 3.17 -10.05
N UNK A 362 24.96 3.46 -9.26
CA UNK A 362 25.39 2.58 -8.35
C UNK A 362 24.79 1.29 -8.54
N MET A 363 23.69 1.35 -8.83
CA MET A 363 22.87 0.22 -9.24
C MET A 363 23.38 -0.42 -10.54
N LYS A 364 23.85 0.36 -11.45
CA LYS A 364 24.42 -0.19 -12.71
C LYS A 364 25.79 -0.86 -12.54
N ARG A 365 26.61 -0.43 -11.61
CA ARG A 365 27.94 -1.05 -11.39
C ARG A 365 27.85 -2.47 -10.80
N LYS A 366 26.79 -2.78 -10.02
CA LYS A 366 26.57 -4.16 -9.55
C LYS A 366 26.19 -5.15 -10.67
N LYS A 367 25.79 -4.65 -11.84
CA LYS A 367 25.38 -5.51 -12.98
C LYS A 367 26.54 -6.02 -13.85
N TRP A 368 27.75 -5.46 -13.67
CA TRP A 368 28.87 -5.83 -14.57
C TRP A 368 29.91 -6.76 -13.93
N ASN A 369 29.72 -7.18 -12.67
CA ASN A 369 30.66 -8.05 -11.96
C ASN A 369 30.02 -9.41 -11.55
N LEU A 370 29.11 -9.93 -12.39
CA LEU A 370 28.62 -11.32 -12.31
C LEU A 370 28.71 -11.96 -13.68
#